data_8d0006d1484d77e417f9663d709c0812
#
_entry.id   8d0006d1484d77e417f9663d709c0812
#
_cell.length_a   1.000
_cell.length_b   1.000
_cell.length_c   1.000
_cell.angle_alpha   90.00
_cell.angle_beta   90.00
_cell.angle_gamma   90.00
#
_symmetry.space_group_name_H-M   'P 1'
#
loop_
_entity.id
_entity.type
_entity.pdbx_description
1 polymer ?
#
loop_
_entity_poly.entity_id
_entity_poly.type
_entity_poly.pdbx_seq_one_letter_code
_entity_poly.pdbx_strand_id
1 'polypeptide(L)' 'MKKTYNIDVDCANCANKMEEAAKNTKGVKNATVNFKTLKIIIEFEDGYEEKNVMKDVLKNCKKVEDDCEIFLWN' A
#
# COMPACT_ATOMS: atom_id res chain seq x y z
N MET A 1 -14.25 -2.56 -1.83
CA MET A 1 -13.65 -2.32 -3.15
C MET A 1 -12.15 -2.60 -3.06
N LYS A 2 -11.64 -3.32 -4.02
CA LYS A 2 -10.21 -3.69 -4.07
C LYS A 2 -9.52 -3.06 -5.27
N LYS A 3 -8.29 -2.65 -5.07
CA LYS A 3 -7.44 -2.16 -6.15
C LYS A 3 -6.04 -2.75 -6.01
N THR A 4 -5.40 -3.00 -7.14
CA THR A 4 -4.04 -3.50 -7.19
C THR A 4 -3.14 -2.42 -7.79
N TYR A 5 -2.01 -2.17 -7.14
CA TYR A 5 -1.04 -1.17 -7.60
C TYR A 5 0.32 -1.83 -7.74
N ASN A 6 1.11 -1.34 -8.67
CA ASN A 6 2.51 -1.75 -8.79
C ASN A 6 3.34 -1.06 -7.71
N ILE A 7 4.32 -1.77 -7.17
CA ILE A 7 5.20 -1.23 -6.14
C ILE A 7 6.65 -1.48 -6.51
N ASP A 8 7.53 -0.76 -5.85
CA ASP A 8 8.97 -0.99 -5.95
C ASP A 8 9.53 -1.10 -4.54
N VAL A 9 10.14 -2.22 -4.22
CA VAL A 9 10.69 -2.48 -2.89
C VAL A 9 11.82 -3.49 -3.03
N ASP A 10 12.90 -3.30 -2.25
CA ASP A 10 14.13 -4.05 -2.43
C ASP A 10 14.21 -5.36 -1.66
N CYS A 11 13.39 -5.52 -0.63
CA CYS A 11 13.49 -6.74 0.19
C CYS A 11 12.12 -7.15 0.74
N ALA A 12 12.00 -8.44 1.08
CA ALA A 12 10.75 -8.99 1.59
C ALA A 12 10.36 -8.36 2.93
N ASN A 13 11.34 -8.06 3.77
CA ASN A 13 11.08 -7.42 5.05
C ASN A 13 10.50 -6.01 4.85
N CYS A 14 11.01 -5.28 3.88
CA CYS A 14 10.48 -3.97 3.52
C CYS A 14 9.05 -4.08 2.99
N ALA A 15 8.78 -5.12 2.20
CA ALA A 15 7.44 -5.37 1.70
C ALA A 15 6.46 -5.63 2.85
N ASN A 16 6.88 -6.38 3.86
CA ASN A 16 6.04 -6.62 5.05
C ASN A 16 5.75 -5.33 5.81
N LYS A 17 6.72 -4.44 5.90
CA LYS A 17 6.53 -3.13 6.54
C LYS A 17 5.51 -2.29 5.77
N MET A 18 5.58 -2.32 4.44
CA MET A 18 4.60 -1.62 3.60
C MET A 18 3.21 -2.16 3.83
N GLU A 19 3.07 -3.49 3.88
CA GLU A 19 1.78 -4.11 4.12
C GLU A 19 1.19 -3.67 5.45
N GLU A 20 1.99 -3.69 6.49
CA GLU A 20 1.54 -3.30 7.81
C GLU A 20 1.16 -1.82 7.87
N ALA A 21 1.98 -0.97 7.27
CA ALA A 21 1.69 0.46 7.21
C ALA A 21 0.38 0.71 6.45
N ALA A 22 0.16 0.00 5.36
CA ALA A 22 -1.08 0.13 4.59
C ALA A 22 -2.29 -0.33 5.41
N LYS A 23 -2.17 -1.44 6.12
CA LYS A 23 -3.26 -1.95 6.96
C LYS A 23 -3.64 -0.98 8.06
N ASN A 24 -2.68 -0.23 8.56
CA ASN A 24 -2.90 0.73 9.64
C ASN A 24 -3.39 2.08 9.14
N THR A 25 -3.52 2.25 7.85
CA THR A 25 -4.01 3.49 7.26
C THR A 25 -5.53 3.56 7.35
N LYS A 26 -6.04 4.71 7.78
CA LYS A 26 -7.48 4.93 7.88
C LYS A 26 -8.12 4.83 6.50
N GLY A 27 -9.19 4.07 6.41
CA GLY A 27 -9.89 3.83 5.15
C GLY A 27 -9.47 2.56 4.44
N VAL A 28 -8.46 1.87 4.95
CA VAL A 28 -8.03 0.58 4.42
C VAL A 28 -8.62 -0.54 5.28
N LYS A 29 -9.42 -1.39 4.65
CA LYS A 29 -9.99 -2.56 5.31
C LYS A 29 -8.98 -3.68 5.41
N ASN A 30 -8.22 -3.88 4.33
CA ASN A 30 -7.19 -4.90 4.28
C ASN A 30 -6.13 -4.53 3.24
N ALA A 31 -4.93 -5.06 3.40
CA ALA A 31 -3.85 -4.83 2.45
C ALA A 31 -2.97 -6.06 2.38
N THR A 32 -2.54 -6.39 1.18
CA THR A 32 -1.64 -7.53 0.95
C THR A 32 -0.57 -7.11 -0.05
N VAL A 33 0.68 -7.39 0.28
CA VAL A 33 1.81 -7.12 -0.60
C VAL A 33 2.32 -8.44 -1.14
N ASN A 34 2.48 -8.50 -2.47
CA ASN A 34 3.10 -9.65 -3.12
C ASN A 34 4.48 -9.22 -3.61
N PHE A 35 5.50 -9.68 -2.89
CA PHE A 35 6.89 -9.33 -3.20
C PHE A 35 7.37 -9.95 -4.52
N LYS A 36 6.84 -11.12 -4.87
CA LYS A 36 7.26 -11.80 -6.09
C LYS A 36 6.84 -11.05 -7.35
N THR A 37 5.63 -10.49 -7.33
CA THR A 37 5.10 -9.75 -8.48
C THR A 37 5.23 -8.25 -8.32
N LEU A 38 5.71 -7.78 -7.18
CA LEU A 38 5.84 -6.37 -6.84
C LEU A 38 4.51 -5.63 -7.01
N LYS A 39 3.51 -6.14 -6.35
CA LYS A 39 2.17 -5.56 -6.36
C LYS A 39 1.59 -5.49 -4.96
N ILE A 40 0.80 -4.47 -4.72
CA ILE A 40 0.05 -4.33 -3.47
C ILE A 40 -1.43 -4.32 -3.79
N ILE A 41 -2.20 -5.10 -3.04
CA ILE A 41 -3.65 -5.18 -3.18
C ILE A 41 -4.25 -4.48 -1.96
N ILE A 42 -5.00 -3.42 -2.20
CA ILE A 42 -5.64 -2.63 -1.14
C ILE A 42 -7.14 -2.84 -1.22
N GLU A 43 -7.73 -3.22 -0.09
CA GLU A 43 -9.18 -3.27 0.05
C GLU A 43 -9.63 -2.05 0.84
N PHE A 44 -10.47 -1.22 0.22
CA PHE A 44 -10.93 0.03 0.81
C PHE A 44 -12.21 -0.17 1.61
N GLU A 45 -12.35 0.61 2.66
CA GLU A 45 -13.59 0.63 3.43
C GLU A 45 -14.63 1.50 2.73
N ASP A 46 -15.90 1.20 3.01
CA ASP A 46 -17.01 1.98 2.44
C ASP A 46 -16.97 3.41 2.98
N GLY A 47 -17.31 4.35 2.11
CA GLY A 47 -17.36 5.75 2.49
C GLY A 47 -16.06 6.51 2.33
N TYR A 48 -14.99 5.84 1.92
CA TYR A 48 -13.69 6.48 1.71
C TYR A 48 -13.38 6.58 0.23
N GLU A 49 -12.74 7.67 -0.14
CA GLU A 49 -12.33 7.88 -1.52
C GLU A 49 -10.96 7.26 -1.74
N GLU A 50 -10.85 6.45 -2.79
CA GLU A 50 -9.63 5.73 -3.14
C GLU A 50 -8.42 6.64 -3.20
N LYS A 51 -8.53 7.76 -3.89
CA LYS A 51 -7.41 8.69 -4.09
C LYS A 51 -6.87 9.21 -2.76
N ASN A 52 -7.77 9.58 -1.86
CA ASN A 52 -7.38 10.11 -0.56
C ASN A 52 -6.73 9.03 0.31
N VAL A 53 -7.31 7.83 0.29
CA VAL A 53 -6.77 6.72 1.06
C VAL A 53 -5.38 6.34 0.55
N MET A 54 -5.19 6.29 -0.76
CA MET A 54 -3.90 5.92 -1.32
C MET A 54 -2.80 6.94 -1.03
N LYS A 55 -3.14 8.23 -0.95
CA LYS A 55 -2.18 9.24 -0.52
C LYS A 55 -1.68 8.96 0.88
N ASP A 56 -2.59 8.59 1.78
CA ASP A 56 -2.22 8.26 3.15
C ASP A 56 -1.43 6.96 3.23
N VAL A 57 -1.80 5.97 2.42
CA VAL A 57 -1.06 4.70 2.36
C VAL A 57 0.38 4.95 1.93
N LEU A 58 0.57 5.71 0.86
CA LEU A 58 1.91 6.03 0.36
C LEU A 58 2.72 6.78 1.43
N LYS A 59 2.12 7.76 2.07
CA LYS A 59 2.77 8.53 3.11
C LYS A 59 3.21 7.64 4.27
N ASN A 60 2.32 6.74 4.71
CA ASN A 60 2.63 5.84 5.81
C ASN A 60 3.71 4.83 5.45
N CYS A 61 3.67 4.31 4.23
CA CYS A 61 4.69 3.39 3.75
C CYS A 61 6.06 4.06 3.73
N LYS A 62 6.13 5.30 3.28
CA LYS A 62 7.40 6.03 3.23
C LYS A 62 7.93 6.40 4.62
N LYS A 63 7.07 6.48 5.61
CA LYS A 63 7.49 6.72 6.99
C LYS A 63 8.25 5.52 7.57
N VAL A 64 7.85 4.31 7.20
CA VAL A 64 8.47 3.10 7.73
C VAL A 64 9.58 2.60 6.83
N GLU A 65 9.56 2.95 5.55
CA GLU A 65 10.58 2.53 4.58
C GLU A 65 10.70 3.57 3.48
N ASP A 66 11.77 4.37 3.51
CA ASP A 66 11.98 5.45 2.54
C ASP A 66 12.19 4.95 1.12
N ASP A 67 12.73 3.75 0.98
CA ASP A 67 13.09 3.21 -0.33
C ASP A 67 11.93 2.56 -1.06
N CYS A 68 10.75 2.53 -0.46
CA CYS A 68 9.59 1.93 -1.12
C CYS A 68 8.87 2.94 -2.01
N GLU A 69 8.18 2.42 -3.01
CA GLU A 69 7.40 3.24 -3.93
C GLU A 69 6.10 2.52 -4.27
N ILE A 70 5.03 3.29 -4.39
CA ILE A 70 3.75 2.76 -4.87
C ILE A 70 3.37 3.58 -6.10
N PHE A 71 3.15 2.91 -7.22
CA PHE A 71 2.79 3.57 -8.46
C PHE A 71 1.26 3.70 -8.52
N LEU A 72 0.77 4.91 -8.35
CA LEU A 72 -0.67 5.16 -8.26
C LEU A 72 -1.37 5.27 -9.61
N TRP A 73 -0.59 5.35 -10.68
CA TRP A 73 -1.14 5.34 -12.02
C TRP A 73 -1.12 3.92 -12.56
N ASN A 74 -2.17 3.56 -13.25
CA ASN A 74 -2.24 2.26 -13.91
C ASN A 74 -3.05 2.39 -15.15
#